data_1a7445344bab2ecde2c7c1ab5f1e3a68
#
_entry.id   1a7445344bab2ecde2c7c1ab5f1e3a68
#
_cell.length_a   1.000
_cell.length_b   1.000
_cell.length_c   1.000
_cell.angle_alpha   90.00
_cell.angle_beta   90.00
_cell.angle_gamma   90.00
#
_symmetry.space_group_name_H-M   'P 1'
#
loop_
_entity.id
_entity.type
_entity.pdbx_description
1 polymer ?
#
loop_
_entity_poly.entity_id
_entity_poly.type
_entity_poly.pdbx_seq_one_letter_code
_entity_poly.pdbx_strand_id
1 'polypeptide(L)'
;MEARLVKSLKKAIAKLEAFFQTCETRPGVLARQAVGKEKAGDGKLAELLCNERRARTRMDGSIGDSLLDTAWAAWEMMDLGLDALDGGLDRLVSWVLGKVEARTAAPLPPPPLPLVLPSGLVLEAAGDAAYATRAIALRTLVRARHGGRPGVAAVVRELAQGPQPATLNLSASVLGALALAPPEHRHHLDGLIGRLGAAQGADGAWAGADLFHMLEALVLAGIRPARVLIAKAVPALLPLQRDTGAFDDPPHEERALIGLRALLVAVED
;
A
#
# COMPACT_ATOMS: atom_id res chain seq x y z
N MET A 1 9.44 25.71 -3.36
CA MET A 1 8.69 25.49 -2.08
C MET A 1 9.12 26.53 -1.05
N GLU A 2 8.17 27.16 -0.31
CA GLU A 2 8.50 28.22 0.66
C GLU A 2 9.39 27.68 1.80
N ALA A 3 10.40 28.47 2.22
CA ALA A 3 11.36 28.08 3.27
C ALA A 3 10.68 27.63 4.59
N ARG A 4 9.52 28.20 4.91
CA ARG A 4 8.70 27.81 6.07
C ARG A 4 8.15 26.40 5.95
N LEU A 5 7.70 25.99 4.76
CA LEU A 5 7.16 24.64 4.50
C LEU A 5 8.27 23.60 4.61
N VAL A 6 9.43 23.86 4.02
CA VAL A 6 10.62 22.98 4.13
C VAL A 6 11.00 22.75 5.58
N LYS A 7 11.00 23.81 6.42
CA LYS A 7 11.29 23.68 7.87
C LYS A 7 10.24 22.81 8.57
N SER A 8 8.96 22.96 8.23
CA SER A 8 7.88 22.16 8.80
C SER A 8 7.99 20.68 8.40
N LEU A 9 8.31 20.40 7.13
CA LEU A 9 8.55 19.05 6.61
C LEU A 9 9.69 18.36 7.37
N LYS A 10 10.85 19.01 7.49
CA LYS A 10 12.00 18.47 8.23
C LYS A 10 11.66 18.18 9.70
N LYS A 11 10.88 19.04 10.34
CA LYS A 11 10.42 18.82 11.72
C LYS A 11 9.48 17.62 11.81
N ALA A 12 8.56 17.47 10.86
CA ALA A 12 7.64 16.34 10.82
C ALA A 12 8.36 15.00 10.59
N ILE A 13 9.31 14.97 9.67
CA ILE A 13 10.17 13.80 9.42
C ILE A 13 10.94 13.44 10.69
N ALA A 14 11.56 14.41 11.37
CA ALA A 14 12.31 14.15 12.60
C ALA A 14 11.45 13.55 13.72
N LYS A 15 10.18 13.97 13.85
CA LYS A 15 9.22 13.34 14.78
C LYS A 15 8.92 11.89 14.40
N LEU A 16 8.72 11.60 13.12
CA LEU A 16 8.50 10.23 12.62
C LEU A 16 9.73 9.35 12.83
N GLU A 17 10.92 9.87 12.58
CA GLU A 17 12.17 9.16 12.87
C GLU A 17 12.26 8.77 14.36
N ALA A 18 11.97 9.70 15.27
CA ALA A 18 11.97 9.44 16.71
C ALA A 18 10.91 8.38 17.08
N PHE A 19 9.70 8.48 16.55
CA PHE A 19 8.64 7.51 16.76
C PHE A 19 9.07 6.10 16.34
N PHE A 20 9.63 5.93 15.14
CA PHE A 20 10.02 4.63 14.62
C PHE A 20 11.29 4.03 15.27
N GLN A 21 12.03 4.82 16.05
CA GLN A 21 13.14 4.26 16.83
C GLN A 21 12.67 3.27 17.91
N THR A 22 11.43 3.35 18.36
CA THR A 22 10.88 2.44 19.40
C THR A 22 9.99 1.33 18.83
N CYS A 23 9.63 1.39 17.53
CA CYS A 23 8.73 0.41 16.91
C CYS A 23 9.46 -0.86 16.50
N GLU A 24 9.10 -1.99 17.10
CA GLU A 24 9.61 -3.34 16.78
C GLU A 24 8.63 -4.07 15.85
N THR A 25 8.30 -3.44 14.73
CA THR A 25 7.30 -3.89 13.76
C THR A 25 7.82 -3.71 12.34
N ARG A 26 7.12 -4.28 11.34
CA ARG A 26 7.42 -4.07 9.93
C ARG A 26 7.49 -2.57 9.57
N PRO A 27 6.48 -1.72 9.90
CA PRO A 27 6.58 -0.30 9.64
C PRO A 27 7.82 0.35 10.26
N GLY A 28 8.20 -0.07 11.48
CA GLY A 28 9.40 0.41 12.17
C GLY A 28 10.69 0.09 11.41
N VAL A 29 10.86 -1.16 10.99
CA VAL A 29 12.03 -1.59 10.17
C VAL A 29 12.10 -0.78 8.87
N LEU A 30 10.99 -0.72 8.12
CA LEU A 30 10.93 -0.04 6.84
C LEU A 30 11.15 1.47 6.93
N ALA A 31 10.64 2.09 8.00
CA ALA A 31 10.84 3.51 8.22
C ALA A 31 12.32 3.84 8.51
N ARG A 32 12.99 3.03 9.36
CA ARG A 32 14.42 3.21 9.63
C ARG A 32 15.27 2.99 8.38
N GLN A 33 14.94 2.00 7.54
CA GLN A 33 15.57 1.79 6.24
C GLN A 33 15.39 3.01 5.32
N ALA A 34 14.17 3.53 5.23
CA ALA A 34 13.85 4.66 4.35
C ALA A 34 14.63 5.94 4.69
N VAL A 35 15.03 6.11 5.95
CA VAL A 35 15.81 7.28 6.41
C VAL A 35 17.30 6.98 6.66
N GLY A 36 17.77 5.76 6.35
CA GLY A 36 19.17 5.33 6.54
C GLY A 36 19.60 5.27 8.01
N LYS A 37 18.67 4.88 8.92
CA LYS A 37 18.89 4.80 10.38
C LYS A 37 18.58 3.42 10.94
N GLU A 38 18.96 2.38 10.19
CA GLU A 38 18.77 0.98 10.59
C GLU A 38 19.48 0.67 11.91
N LYS A 39 18.88 -0.20 12.71
CA LYS A 39 19.48 -0.77 13.90
C LYS A 39 20.20 -2.08 13.59
N ALA A 40 21.24 -2.38 14.35
CA ALA A 40 21.95 -3.66 14.24
C ALA A 40 21.04 -4.90 14.42
N GLY A 41 19.88 -4.74 15.08
CA GLY A 41 18.88 -5.80 15.30
C GLY A 41 17.81 -5.90 14.22
N ASP A 42 17.70 -4.95 13.28
CA ASP A 42 16.58 -4.90 12.32
C ASP A 42 16.51 -6.13 11.41
N GLY A 43 17.66 -6.69 11.02
CA GLY A 43 17.68 -7.93 10.24
C GLY A 43 17.10 -9.14 11.01
N LYS A 44 17.43 -9.28 12.29
CA LYS A 44 16.85 -10.33 13.15
C LYS A 44 15.35 -10.10 13.40
N LEU A 45 14.96 -8.85 13.59
CA LEU A 45 13.54 -8.48 13.74
C LEU A 45 12.76 -8.80 12.48
N ALA A 46 13.28 -8.47 11.30
CA ALA A 46 12.66 -8.81 10.02
C ALA A 46 12.45 -10.32 9.87
N GLU A 47 13.47 -11.12 10.21
CA GLU A 47 13.37 -12.57 10.21
C GLU A 47 12.30 -13.09 11.18
N LEU A 48 12.25 -12.56 12.41
CA LEU A 48 11.22 -12.90 13.40
C LEU A 48 9.81 -12.61 12.88
N LEU A 49 9.59 -11.41 12.34
CA LEU A 49 8.30 -11.01 11.77
C LEU A 49 7.89 -11.92 10.59
N CYS A 50 8.83 -12.31 9.73
CA CYS A 50 8.56 -13.28 8.67
C CYS A 50 8.19 -14.66 9.23
N ASN A 51 8.86 -15.11 10.28
CA ASN A 51 8.55 -16.38 10.93
C ASN A 51 7.17 -16.37 11.58
N GLU A 52 6.74 -15.26 12.16
CA GLU A 52 5.37 -15.10 12.66
C GLU A 52 4.32 -15.24 11.54
N ARG A 53 4.58 -14.69 10.34
CA ARG A 53 3.69 -14.87 9.19
C ARG A 53 3.67 -16.32 8.71
N ARG A 54 4.84 -16.99 8.66
CA ARG A 54 4.92 -18.43 8.34
C ARG A 54 4.15 -19.30 9.33
N ALA A 55 4.25 -19.00 10.62
CA ALA A 55 3.54 -19.75 11.69
C ALA A 55 2.01 -19.61 11.59
N ARG A 56 1.50 -18.49 11.05
CA ARG A 56 0.07 -18.28 10.80
C ARG A 56 -0.43 -18.87 9.49
N THR A 57 0.48 -19.28 8.60
CA THR A 57 0.13 -19.84 7.29
C THR A 57 -0.35 -21.27 7.47
N ARG A 58 -1.55 -21.56 6.97
CA ARG A 58 -2.13 -22.92 6.96
C ARG A 58 -1.44 -23.83 5.96
N MET A 59 -1.76 -25.13 6.01
CA MET A 59 -1.19 -26.12 5.10
C MET A 59 -1.49 -25.85 3.62
N ASP A 60 -2.66 -25.27 3.33
CA ASP A 60 -3.07 -24.87 1.98
C ASP A 60 -2.41 -23.57 1.48
N GLY A 61 -1.66 -22.87 2.33
CA GLY A 61 -1.00 -21.61 2.03
C GLY A 61 -1.81 -20.37 2.39
N SER A 62 -3.02 -20.50 2.95
CA SER A 62 -3.84 -19.36 3.35
C SER A 62 -3.53 -18.84 4.75
N ILE A 63 -3.93 -17.60 5.00
CA ILE A 63 -4.11 -17.03 6.34
C ILE A 63 -5.58 -16.77 6.55
N GLY A 64 -6.23 -17.55 7.43
CA GLY A 64 -7.63 -17.41 7.80
C GLY A 64 -8.65 -17.57 6.65
N ASP A 65 -8.28 -18.23 5.55
CA ASP A 65 -9.04 -18.30 4.29
C ASP A 65 -9.35 -16.91 3.68
N SER A 66 -8.66 -15.87 4.14
CA SER A 66 -8.83 -14.49 3.69
C SER A 66 -7.87 -14.16 2.56
N LEU A 67 -8.42 -13.71 1.41
CA LEU A 67 -7.60 -13.26 0.29
C LEU A 67 -6.78 -12.01 0.65
N LEU A 68 -7.40 -11.07 1.40
CA LEU A 68 -6.71 -9.86 1.83
C LEU A 68 -5.57 -10.19 2.78
N ASP A 69 -5.84 -10.96 3.86
CA ASP A 69 -4.82 -11.24 4.87
C ASP A 69 -3.66 -12.06 4.29
N THR A 70 -3.95 -13.02 3.39
CA THR A 70 -2.93 -13.82 2.73
C THR A 70 -2.08 -12.99 1.78
N ALA A 71 -2.70 -12.16 0.94
CA ALA A 71 -2.00 -11.27 0.03
C ALA A 71 -1.18 -10.23 0.79
N TRP A 72 -1.74 -9.66 1.87
CA TRP A 72 -1.03 -8.69 2.69
C TRP A 72 0.16 -9.30 3.43
N ALA A 73 0.02 -10.49 4.00
CA ALA A 73 1.14 -11.18 4.62
C ALA A 73 2.28 -11.46 3.63
N ALA A 74 1.95 -11.89 2.41
CA ALA A 74 2.96 -12.06 1.35
C ALA A 74 3.63 -10.72 1.00
N TRP A 75 2.86 -9.62 0.92
CA TRP A 75 3.38 -8.27 0.72
C TRP A 75 4.35 -7.86 1.83
N GLU A 76 3.97 -8.07 3.10
CA GLU A 76 4.81 -7.76 4.26
C GLU A 76 6.13 -8.53 4.26
N MET A 77 6.09 -9.82 3.92
CA MET A 77 7.30 -10.65 3.83
C MET A 77 8.24 -10.16 2.71
N MET A 78 7.70 -9.75 1.56
CA MET A 78 8.50 -9.13 0.49
C MET A 78 9.05 -7.75 0.90
N ASP A 79 8.33 -6.97 1.68
CA ASP A 79 8.83 -5.70 2.24
C ASP A 79 10.03 -5.92 3.16
N LEU A 80 10.01 -7.00 3.93
CA LEU A 80 11.09 -7.39 4.85
C LEU A 80 12.26 -8.11 4.15
N GLY A 81 12.26 -8.16 2.81
CA GLY A 81 13.39 -8.61 2.01
C GLY A 81 13.33 -10.07 1.56
N LEU A 82 12.24 -10.81 1.80
CA LEU A 82 12.11 -12.16 1.25
C LEU A 82 11.83 -12.09 -0.26
N ASP A 83 12.45 -12.98 -0.98
CA ASP A 83 12.24 -13.16 -2.41
C ASP A 83 11.30 -14.34 -2.72
N ALA A 84 10.92 -14.47 -3.99
CA ALA A 84 10.01 -15.52 -4.46
C ALA A 84 10.54 -16.95 -4.31
N LEU A 85 11.82 -17.14 -3.94
CA LEU A 85 12.41 -18.46 -3.72
C LEU A 85 12.23 -18.96 -2.27
N ASP A 86 11.77 -18.08 -1.37
CA ASP A 86 11.43 -18.49 -0.01
C ASP A 86 10.16 -19.34 0.00
N GLY A 87 10.28 -20.60 0.45
CA GLY A 87 9.18 -21.56 0.40
C GLY A 87 7.97 -21.18 1.28
N GLY A 88 8.16 -20.31 2.28
CA GLY A 88 7.05 -19.77 3.08
C GLY A 88 6.27 -18.69 2.30
N LEU A 89 6.98 -17.80 1.62
CA LEU A 89 6.40 -16.80 0.75
C LEU A 89 5.73 -17.43 -0.47
N ASP A 90 6.38 -18.41 -1.10
CA ASP A 90 5.85 -19.12 -2.28
C ASP A 90 4.48 -19.75 -2.00
N ARG A 91 4.27 -20.36 -0.82
CA ARG A 91 2.96 -20.95 -0.46
C ARG A 91 1.85 -19.90 -0.38
N LEU A 92 2.11 -18.74 0.24
CA LEU A 92 1.14 -17.63 0.30
C LEU A 92 0.80 -17.13 -1.10
N VAL A 93 1.83 -16.87 -1.91
CA VAL A 93 1.71 -16.35 -3.27
C VAL A 93 0.96 -17.35 -4.17
N SER A 94 1.29 -18.64 -4.07
CA SER A 94 0.62 -19.71 -4.84
C SER A 94 -0.86 -19.82 -4.49
N TRP A 95 -1.22 -19.69 -3.21
CA TRP A 95 -2.63 -19.67 -2.81
C TRP A 95 -3.39 -18.45 -3.37
N VAL A 96 -2.79 -17.24 -3.23
CA VAL A 96 -3.38 -16.01 -3.81
C VAL A 96 -3.54 -16.14 -5.32
N LEU A 97 -2.52 -16.67 -6.02
CA LEU A 97 -2.55 -16.92 -7.45
C LEU A 97 -3.70 -17.86 -7.83
N GLY A 98 -3.83 -18.99 -7.13
CA GLY A 98 -4.93 -19.94 -7.35
C GLY A 98 -6.30 -19.30 -7.19
N LYS A 99 -6.49 -18.40 -6.20
CA LYS A 99 -7.76 -17.68 -6.02
C LYS A 99 -8.02 -16.66 -7.13
N VAL A 100 -7.00 -15.96 -7.61
CA VAL A 100 -7.14 -14.99 -8.71
C VAL A 100 -7.40 -15.70 -10.04
N GLU A 101 -6.72 -16.81 -10.32
CA GLU A 101 -6.92 -17.60 -11.55
C GLU A 101 -8.26 -18.37 -11.54
N ALA A 102 -8.67 -18.97 -10.42
CA ALA A 102 -9.95 -19.67 -10.30
C ALA A 102 -11.16 -18.75 -10.49
N ARG A 103 -11.00 -17.44 -10.37
CA ARG A 103 -12.07 -16.47 -10.57
C ARG A 103 -12.63 -16.46 -12.01
N THR A 104 -11.92 -16.98 -12.97
CA THR A 104 -12.47 -17.24 -14.31
C THR A 104 -13.60 -18.28 -14.27
N ALA A 105 -13.70 -19.06 -13.17
CA ALA A 105 -14.69 -20.14 -13.00
C ALA A 105 -15.76 -19.86 -11.93
N ALA A 106 -15.43 -19.10 -10.86
CA ALA A 106 -16.39 -18.76 -9.79
C ALA A 106 -16.02 -17.45 -9.07
N PRO A 107 -16.99 -16.60 -8.70
CA PRO A 107 -16.71 -15.39 -7.92
C PRO A 107 -16.13 -15.75 -6.54
N LEU A 108 -15.16 -14.96 -6.10
CA LEU A 108 -14.63 -15.07 -4.73
C LEU A 108 -15.74 -14.72 -3.72
N PRO A 109 -15.81 -15.40 -2.57
CA PRO A 109 -16.71 -15.01 -1.50
C PRO A 109 -16.40 -13.56 -1.10
N PRO A 110 -17.44 -12.74 -0.81
CA PRO A 110 -17.21 -11.38 -0.35
C PRO A 110 -16.47 -11.41 0.99
N PRO A 111 -15.52 -10.47 1.21
CA PRO A 111 -14.85 -10.35 2.49
C PRO A 111 -15.86 -9.96 3.58
N PRO A 112 -15.59 -10.27 4.86
CA PRO A 112 -16.41 -9.80 5.99
C PRO A 112 -16.41 -8.27 6.04
N LEU A 113 -17.52 -7.68 6.49
CA LEU A 113 -17.69 -6.25 6.60
C LEU A 113 -17.85 -5.82 8.08
N PRO A 114 -17.40 -4.62 8.46
CA PRO A 114 -16.61 -3.71 7.64
C PRO A 114 -15.23 -4.27 7.34
N LEU A 115 -14.71 -4.03 6.12
CA LEU A 115 -13.34 -4.39 5.76
C LEU A 115 -12.41 -3.20 6.05
N VAL A 116 -11.37 -3.44 6.83
CA VAL A 116 -10.33 -2.45 7.09
C VAL A 116 -9.09 -2.81 6.26
N LEU A 117 -8.68 -1.91 5.38
CA LEU A 117 -7.45 -2.07 4.61
C LEU A 117 -6.21 -1.73 5.45
N PRO A 118 -5.02 -2.17 5.05
CA PRO A 118 -3.78 -1.87 5.78
C PRO A 118 -3.52 -0.37 5.99
N SER A 119 -3.90 0.49 5.04
CA SER A 119 -3.85 1.95 5.16
C SER A 119 -4.80 2.54 6.21
N GLY A 120 -5.70 1.72 6.77
CA GLY A 120 -6.74 2.15 7.69
C GLY A 120 -8.05 2.57 7.01
N LEU A 121 -8.15 2.51 5.68
CA LEU A 121 -9.40 2.75 4.98
C LEU A 121 -10.43 1.69 5.36
N VAL A 122 -11.62 2.12 5.80
CA VAL A 122 -12.76 1.27 6.13
C VAL A 122 -13.72 1.22 4.94
N LEU A 123 -14.07 0.01 4.52
CA LEU A 123 -15.00 -0.25 3.43
C LEU A 123 -16.24 -0.98 3.99
N GLU A 124 -17.40 -0.40 3.81
CA GLU A 124 -18.68 -0.92 4.33
C GLU A 124 -19.49 -1.64 3.27
N ALA A 125 -19.26 -1.34 1.99
CA ALA A 125 -19.96 -1.97 0.88
C ALA A 125 -19.21 -3.22 0.40
N ALA A 126 -19.90 -4.35 0.27
CA ALA A 126 -19.30 -5.63 -0.14
C ALA A 126 -18.64 -5.57 -1.52
N GLY A 127 -19.21 -4.81 -2.46
CA GLY A 127 -18.63 -4.61 -3.78
C GLY A 127 -17.31 -3.87 -3.74
N ASP A 128 -17.21 -2.80 -2.94
CA ASP A 128 -16.00 -2.00 -2.78
C ASP A 128 -14.90 -2.80 -2.05
N ALA A 129 -15.29 -3.53 -1.01
CA ALA A 129 -14.40 -4.41 -0.26
C ALA A 129 -13.82 -5.53 -1.14
N ALA A 130 -14.64 -6.20 -1.95
CA ALA A 130 -14.19 -7.21 -2.89
C ALA A 130 -13.26 -6.63 -3.96
N TYR A 131 -13.57 -5.44 -4.47
CA TYR A 131 -12.78 -4.76 -5.47
C TYR A 131 -11.39 -4.35 -4.92
N ALA A 132 -11.34 -3.72 -3.75
CA ALA A 132 -10.09 -3.32 -3.10
C ALA A 132 -9.22 -4.53 -2.71
N THR A 133 -9.83 -5.60 -2.18
CA THR A 133 -9.13 -6.86 -1.88
C THR A 133 -8.47 -7.43 -3.12
N ARG A 134 -9.17 -7.43 -4.25
CA ARG A 134 -8.65 -7.88 -5.53
C ARG A 134 -7.48 -7.02 -6.01
N ALA A 135 -7.56 -5.71 -5.87
CA ALA A 135 -6.47 -4.81 -6.24
C ALA A 135 -5.21 -5.08 -5.40
N ILE A 136 -5.36 -5.34 -4.08
CA ILE A 136 -4.25 -5.71 -3.21
C ILE A 136 -3.66 -7.07 -3.59
N ALA A 137 -4.49 -8.08 -3.84
CA ALA A 137 -4.03 -9.39 -4.30
C ALA A 137 -3.25 -9.27 -5.61
N LEU A 138 -3.75 -8.47 -6.55
CA LEU A 138 -3.09 -8.26 -7.83
C LEU A 138 -1.72 -7.60 -7.67
N ARG A 139 -1.62 -6.50 -6.89
CA ARG A 139 -0.32 -5.83 -6.66
C ARG A 139 0.70 -6.76 -6.03
N THR A 140 0.25 -7.64 -5.12
CA THR A 140 1.10 -8.65 -4.47
C THR A 140 1.63 -9.66 -5.48
N LEU A 141 0.77 -10.20 -6.35
CA LEU A 141 1.17 -11.14 -7.40
C LEU A 141 2.13 -10.53 -8.42
N VAL A 142 1.88 -9.27 -8.82
CA VAL A 142 2.77 -8.57 -9.75
C VAL A 142 4.14 -8.34 -9.11
N ARG A 143 4.20 -7.92 -7.86
CA ARG A 143 5.46 -7.78 -7.11
C ARG A 143 6.20 -9.11 -6.96
N ALA A 144 5.47 -10.20 -6.74
CA ALA A 144 6.01 -11.56 -6.71
C ALA A 144 6.37 -12.12 -8.10
N ARG A 145 6.41 -11.27 -9.14
CA ARG A 145 6.78 -11.60 -10.53
C ARG A 145 5.82 -12.53 -11.27
N HIS A 146 4.56 -12.62 -10.82
CA HIS A 146 3.52 -13.39 -11.50
C HIS A 146 2.68 -12.57 -12.51
N GLY A 147 3.05 -11.31 -12.77
CA GLY A 147 2.32 -10.42 -13.68
C GLY A 147 2.12 -10.96 -15.11
N GLY A 148 3.04 -11.78 -15.60
CA GLY A 148 2.94 -12.44 -16.92
C GLY A 148 2.05 -13.70 -16.96
N ARG A 149 1.53 -14.19 -15.85
CA ARG A 149 0.60 -15.31 -15.82
C ARG A 149 -0.72 -14.92 -16.50
N PRO A 150 -1.30 -15.78 -17.38
CA PRO A 150 -2.49 -15.40 -18.16
C PRO A 150 -3.66 -14.89 -17.33
N GLY A 151 -3.97 -15.53 -16.18
CA GLY A 151 -5.04 -15.10 -15.27
C GLY A 151 -4.74 -13.75 -14.62
N VAL A 152 -3.51 -13.53 -14.18
CA VAL A 152 -3.06 -12.24 -13.57
C VAL A 152 -3.08 -11.14 -14.64
N ALA A 153 -2.52 -11.39 -15.82
CA ALA A 153 -2.51 -10.44 -16.93
C ALA A 153 -3.94 -10.07 -17.40
N ALA A 154 -4.88 -11.00 -17.34
CA ALA A 154 -6.29 -10.73 -17.63
C ALA A 154 -6.89 -9.75 -16.60
N VAL A 155 -6.60 -9.94 -15.31
CA VAL A 155 -7.07 -9.04 -14.25
C VAL A 155 -6.41 -7.66 -14.36
N VAL A 156 -5.12 -7.59 -14.67
CA VAL A 156 -4.42 -6.32 -14.94
C VAL A 156 -5.13 -5.55 -16.06
N ARG A 157 -5.41 -6.22 -17.19
CA ARG A 157 -6.13 -5.59 -18.31
C ARG A 157 -7.55 -5.15 -17.93
N GLU A 158 -8.28 -5.97 -17.18
CA GLU A 158 -9.63 -5.62 -16.71
C GLU A 158 -9.61 -4.36 -15.86
N LEU A 159 -8.67 -4.23 -14.90
CA LEU A 159 -8.52 -3.04 -14.07
C LEU A 159 -8.04 -1.82 -14.86
N ALA A 160 -7.17 -2.04 -15.87
CA ALA A 160 -6.62 -0.96 -16.68
C ALA A 160 -7.63 -0.42 -17.70
N GLN A 161 -8.43 -1.30 -18.33
CA GLN A 161 -9.32 -0.97 -19.44
C GLN A 161 -10.81 -1.00 -19.06
N GLY A 162 -11.12 -1.45 -17.85
CA GLY A 162 -12.49 -1.51 -17.33
C GLY A 162 -13.10 -0.14 -17.05
N PRO A 163 -14.37 -0.10 -16.62
CA PRO A 163 -15.03 1.13 -16.24
C PRO A 163 -14.27 1.78 -15.08
N GLN A 164 -14.28 3.11 -15.06
CA GLN A 164 -13.63 3.85 -13.98
C GLN A 164 -14.26 3.49 -12.63
N PRO A 165 -13.44 3.30 -11.56
CA PRO A 165 -13.95 3.02 -10.23
C PRO A 165 -14.92 4.10 -9.75
N ALA A 166 -15.97 3.70 -9.02
CA ALA A 166 -17.03 4.62 -8.58
C ALA A 166 -16.53 5.69 -7.60
N THR A 167 -15.55 5.34 -6.77
CA THR A 167 -15.01 6.24 -5.74
C THR A 167 -13.54 6.54 -5.96
N LEU A 168 -13.04 7.62 -5.33
CA LEU A 168 -11.62 7.95 -5.34
C LEU A 168 -10.79 6.91 -4.59
N ASN A 169 -11.30 6.34 -3.49
CA ASN A 169 -10.64 5.28 -2.76
C ASN A 169 -10.39 4.04 -3.64
N LEU A 170 -11.37 3.63 -4.42
CA LEU A 170 -11.20 2.52 -5.37
C LEU A 170 -10.26 2.89 -6.52
N SER A 171 -10.26 4.15 -6.97
CA SER A 171 -9.29 4.62 -7.96
C SER A 171 -7.85 4.55 -7.43
N ALA A 172 -7.64 4.89 -6.15
CA ALA A 172 -6.35 4.72 -5.47
C ALA A 172 -5.95 3.24 -5.36
N SER A 173 -6.89 2.35 -5.01
CA SER A 173 -6.62 0.90 -4.98
C SER A 173 -6.15 0.38 -6.34
N VAL A 174 -6.79 0.81 -7.44
CA VAL A 174 -6.38 0.45 -8.81
C VAL A 174 -5.03 1.06 -9.17
N LEU A 175 -4.80 2.33 -8.83
CA LEU A 175 -3.51 2.97 -9.04
C LEU A 175 -2.38 2.18 -8.37
N GLY A 176 -2.54 1.80 -7.09
CA GLY A 176 -1.57 0.98 -6.38
C GLY A 176 -1.33 -0.40 -7.01
N ALA A 177 -2.38 -1.03 -7.58
CA ALA A 177 -2.26 -2.30 -8.27
C ALA A 177 -1.51 -2.17 -9.61
N LEU A 178 -1.83 -1.13 -10.40
CA LEU A 178 -1.23 -0.90 -11.71
C LEU A 178 0.17 -0.26 -11.64
N ALA A 179 0.52 0.39 -10.54
CA ALA A 179 1.83 0.99 -10.33
C ALA A 179 2.99 0.00 -10.49
N LEU A 180 2.77 -1.25 -10.13
CA LEU A 180 3.73 -2.35 -10.22
C LEU A 180 3.52 -3.21 -11.48
N ALA A 181 2.48 -2.95 -12.25
CA ALA A 181 2.18 -3.71 -13.46
C ALA A 181 3.27 -3.55 -14.53
N PRO A 182 3.36 -4.50 -15.49
CA PRO A 182 4.29 -4.40 -16.60
C PRO A 182 4.21 -3.06 -17.33
N PRO A 183 5.33 -2.59 -17.94
CA PRO A 183 5.43 -1.24 -18.52
C PRO A 183 4.33 -0.90 -19.54
N GLU A 184 3.82 -1.88 -20.28
CA GLU A 184 2.75 -1.72 -21.26
C GLU A 184 1.42 -1.22 -20.67
N HIS A 185 1.22 -1.35 -19.35
CA HIS A 185 0.04 -0.85 -18.64
C HIS A 185 0.24 0.50 -17.97
N ARG A 186 1.46 1.05 -18.00
CA ARG A 186 1.77 2.31 -17.28
C ARG A 186 1.05 3.53 -17.83
N HIS A 187 0.68 3.54 -19.11
CA HIS A 187 -0.08 4.64 -19.69
C HIS A 187 -1.47 4.84 -19.05
N HIS A 188 -2.02 3.81 -18.40
CA HIS A 188 -3.26 3.93 -17.64
C HIS A 188 -3.09 4.70 -16.32
N LEU A 189 -1.86 4.79 -15.78
CA LEU A 189 -1.58 5.53 -14.55
C LEU A 189 -1.86 7.01 -14.72
N ASP A 190 -1.55 7.59 -15.88
CA ASP A 190 -1.74 9.01 -16.15
C ASP A 190 -3.22 9.42 -16.03
N GLY A 191 -4.13 8.60 -16.54
CA GLY A 191 -5.58 8.81 -16.43
C GLY A 191 -6.08 8.76 -14.98
N LEU A 192 -5.59 7.77 -14.20
CA LEU A 192 -5.94 7.64 -12.79
C LEU A 192 -5.39 8.81 -11.97
N ILE A 193 -4.12 9.16 -12.16
CA ILE A 193 -3.48 10.27 -11.46
C ILE A 193 -4.14 11.60 -11.86
N GLY A 194 -4.46 11.78 -13.13
CA GLY A 194 -5.20 12.96 -13.61
C GLY A 194 -6.56 13.11 -12.91
N ARG A 195 -7.30 12.01 -12.74
CA ARG A 195 -8.56 11.98 -11.98
C ARG A 195 -8.36 12.35 -10.52
N LEU A 196 -7.37 11.76 -9.85
CA LEU A 196 -7.04 12.10 -8.47
C LEU A 196 -6.63 13.57 -8.34
N GLY A 197 -5.84 14.08 -9.29
CA GLY A 197 -5.43 15.48 -9.32
C GLY A 197 -6.58 16.46 -9.52
N ALA A 198 -7.55 16.14 -10.39
CA ALA A 198 -8.74 16.94 -10.61
C ALA A 198 -9.68 17.00 -9.39
N ALA A 199 -9.65 15.94 -8.54
CA ALA A 199 -10.46 15.86 -7.33
C ALA A 199 -9.76 16.39 -6.07
N GLN A 200 -8.46 16.73 -6.16
CA GLN A 200 -7.70 17.23 -5.02
C GLN A 200 -8.08 18.68 -4.70
N GLY A 201 -8.51 18.92 -3.47
CA GLY A 201 -8.88 20.25 -2.99
C GLY A 201 -7.72 21.23 -2.90
N ALA A 202 -8.05 22.51 -2.71
CA ALA A 202 -7.04 23.57 -2.54
C ALA A 202 -6.19 23.40 -1.26
N ASP A 203 -6.75 22.72 -0.25
CA ASP A 203 -6.08 22.34 0.99
C ASP A 203 -5.14 21.11 0.83
N GLY A 204 -5.19 20.46 -0.34
CA GLY A 204 -4.42 19.28 -0.66
C GLY A 204 -5.11 17.96 -0.29
N ALA A 205 -6.27 17.98 0.35
CA ALA A 205 -7.03 16.77 0.68
C ALA A 205 -7.93 16.32 -0.50
N TRP A 206 -8.50 15.13 -0.37
CA TRP A 206 -9.53 14.59 -1.26
C TRP A 206 -10.83 14.43 -0.48
N ALA A 207 -11.83 15.24 -0.79
CA ALA A 207 -13.14 15.16 -0.14
C ALA A 207 -13.76 13.77 -0.31
N GLY A 208 -14.16 13.14 0.79
CA GLY A 208 -14.78 11.81 0.79
C GLY A 208 -13.81 10.65 0.49
N ALA A 209 -12.50 10.88 0.56
CA ALA A 209 -11.51 9.82 0.42
C ALA A 209 -10.52 9.80 1.59
N ASP A 210 -9.95 8.62 1.87
CA ASP A 210 -8.94 8.45 2.91
C ASP A 210 -7.57 8.95 2.41
N LEU A 211 -7.01 9.93 3.12
CA LEU A 211 -5.76 10.59 2.74
C LEU A 211 -4.58 9.61 2.69
N PHE A 212 -4.48 8.69 3.67
CA PHE A 212 -3.36 7.75 3.73
C PHE A 212 -3.44 6.70 2.64
N HIS A 213 -4.65 6.23 2.30
CA HIS A 213 -4.86 5.32 1.18
C HIS A 213 -4.48 5.97 -0.16
N MET A 214 -4.83 7.25 -0.35
CA MET A 214 -4.41 8.04 -1.51
C MET A 214 -2.89 8.18 -1.59
N LEU A 215 -2.25 8.56 -0.48
CA LEU A 215 -0.80 8.74 -0.42
C LEU A 215 -0.05 7.42 -0.64
N GLU A 216 -0.51 6.29 -0.08
CA GLU A 216 0.07 4.96 -0.34
C GLU A 216 0.11 4.67 -1.84
N ALA A 217 -1.01 4.83 -2.53
CA ALA A 217 -1.12 4.56 -3.96
C ALA A 217 -0.22 5.49 -4.80
N LEU A 218 -0.14 6.77 -4.46
CA LEU A 218 0.70 7.74 -5.16
C LEU A 218 2.20 7.49 -4.92
N VAL A 219 2.59 7.10 -3.70
CA VAL A 219 3.97 6.71 -3.38
C VAL A 219 4.36 5.47 -4.17
N LEU A 220 3.49 4.45 -4.26
CA LEU A 220 3.73 3.25 -5.06
C LEU A 220 3.86 3.58 -6.56
N ALA A 221 3.07 4.51 -7.08
CA ALA A 221 3.15 4.94 -8.47
C ALA A 221 4.51 5.57 -8.81
N GLY A 222 5.09 6.36 -7.91
CA GLY A 222 6.48 6.86 -7.96
C GLY A 222 6.82 7.78 -9.15
N ILE A 223 5.87 8.03 -10.07
CA ILE A 223 6.08 8.87 -11.25
C ILE A 223 5.88 10.36 -10.93
N ARG A 224 6.48 11.23 -11.74
CA ARG A 224 6.47 12.68 -11.50
C ARG A 224 5.09 13.30 -11.26
N PRO A 225 4.02 12.98 -12.04
CA PRO A 225 2.69 13.50 -11.75
C PRO A 225 2.15 13.09 -10.36
N ALA A 226 2.43 11.87 -9.89
CA ALA A 226 2.04 11.42 -8.56
C ALA A 226 2.79 12.21 -7.45
N ARG A 227 4.09 12.48 -7.63
CA ARG A 227 4.89 13.28 -6.69
C ARG A 227 4.32 14.70 -6.53
N VAL A 228 3.86 15.32 -7.63
CA VAL A 228 3.19 16.63 -7.58
C VAL A 228 1.95 16.59 -6.70
N LEU A 229 1.13 15.53 -6.78
CA LEU A 229 -0.06 15.39 -5.93
C LEU A 229 0.31 15.14 -4.47
N ILE A 230 1.38 14.36 -4.20
CA ILE A 230 1.91 14.17 -2.85
C ILE A 230 2.37 15.51 -2.26
N ALA A 231 3.14 16.31 -3.00
CA ALA A 231 3.60 17.61 -2.53
C ALA A 231 2.42 18.55 -2.21
N LYS A 232 1.35 18.54 -3.03
CA LYS A 232 0.12 19.29 -2.77
C LYS A 232 -0.65 18.77 -1.54
N ALA A 233 -0.54 17.50 -1.19
CA ALA A 233 -1.22 16.91 -0.03
C ALA A 233 -0.54 17.24 1.31
N VAL A 234 0.70 17.71 1.30
CA VAL A 234 1.45 18.04 2.53
C VAL A 234 0.70 18.97 3.49
N PRO A 235 0.05 20.07 3.04
CA PRO A 235 -0.72 20.92 3.95
C PRO A 235 -1.85 20.20 4.66
N ALA A 236 -2.49 19.21 4.03
CA ALA A 236 -3.52 18.39 4.66
C ALA A 236 -2.93 17.32 5.60
N LEU A 237 -1.72 16.80 5.30
CA LEU A 237 -1.08 15.75 6.08
C LEU A 237 -0.46 16.25 7.39
N LEU A 238 0.25 17.37 7.36
CA LEU A 238 1.01 17.89 8.51
C LEU A 238 0.17 18.12 9.77
N PRO A 239 -1.06 18.68 9.70
CA PRO A 239 -1.90 18.90 10.88
C PRO A 239 -2.38 17.62 11.57
N LEU A 240 -2.38 16.47 10.87
CA LEU A 240 -2.79 15.19 11.40
C LEU A 240 -1.71 14.52 12.26
N GLN A 241 -0.46 15.04 12.21
CA GLN A 241 0.64 14.48 12.97
C GLN A 241 0.58 14.89 14.44
N ARG A 242 0.54 13.91 15.32
CA ARG A 242 0.60 14.10 16.78
C ARG A 242 2.01 14.48 17.27
N ASP A 243 2.11 14.89 18.50
CA ASP A 243 3.42 15.18 19.13
C ASP A 243 4.30 13.94 19.27
N THR A 244 3.71 12.75 19.38
CA THR A 244 4.42 11.46 19.37
C THR A 244 5.09 11.14 18.05
N GLY A 245 4.74 11.84 16.96
CA GLY A 245 5.17 11.55 15.59
C GLY A 245 4.17 10.69 14.81
N ALA A 246 3.30 9.92 15.48
CA ALA A 246 2.25 9.12 14.84
C ALA A 246 1.14 10.01 14.23
N PHE A 247 0.23 9.40 13.48
CA PHE A 247 -1.00 10.02 13.00
C PHE A 247 -2.21 9.53 13.78
N ASP A 248 -3.31 10.28 13.75
CA ASP A 248 -4.40 10.16 14.71
C ASP A 248 -5.12 8.81 14.76
N ASP A 249 -5.49 8.26 13.62
CA ASP A 249 -6.32 7.06 13.58
C ASP A 249 -5.49 5.77 13.42
N PRO A 250 -5.91 4.65 14.04
CA PRO A 250 -5.33 3.35 13.72
C PRO A 250 -5.49 2.99 12.23
N PRO A 251 -4.55 2.26 11.64
CA PRO A 251 -3.32 1.72 12.24
C PRO A 251 -2.19 2.75 12.32
N HIS A 252 -1.85 3.20 13.52
CA HIS A 252 -0.92 4.33 13.73
C HIS A 252 0.44 4.15 13.04
N GLU A 253 1.05 2.97 13.13
CA GLU A 253 2.37 2.72 12.56
C GLU A 253 2.34 2.64 11.03
N GLU A 254 1.31 2.03 10.45
CA GLU A 254 1.16 1.94 9.01
C GLU A 254 0.91 3.32 8.40
N ARG A 255 0.02 4.11 9.00
CA ARG A 255 -0.22 5.51 8.58
C ARG A 255 1.01 6.38 8.76
N ALA A 256 1.78 6.17 9.84
CA ALA A 256 3.04 6.85 10.05
C ALA A 256 4.08 6.52 8.97
N LEU A 257 4.19 5.25 8.56
CA LEU A 257 5.07 4.83 7.47
C LEU A 257 4.66 5.45 6.12
N ILE A 258 3.35 5.43 5.81
CA ILE A 258 2.81 6.06 4.60
C ILE A 258 3.12 7.56 4.61
N GLY A 259 2.85 8.24 5.73
CA GLY A 259 3.14 9.65 5.91
C GLY A 259 4.62 9.97 5.77
N LEU A 260 5.52 9.18 6.39
CA LEU A 260 6.97 9.34 6.25
C LEU A 260 7.41 9.25 4.78
N ARG A 261 6.98 8.21 4.06
CA ARG A 261 7.30 8.03 2.63
C ARG A 261 6.80 9.19 1.78
N ALA A 262 5.59 9.68 2.04
CA ALA A 262 5.03 10.84 1.34
C ALA A 262 5.83 12.13 1.61
N LEU A 263 6.23 12.37 2.88
CA LEU A 263 7.03 13.53 3.26
C LEU A 263 8.45 13.48 2.67
N LEU A 264 9.07 12.29 2.61
CA LEU A 264 10.39 12.11 1.96
C LEU A 264 10.30 12.45 0.48
N VAL A 265 9.31 11.94 -0.24
CA VAL A 265 9.05 12.29 -1.65
C VAL A 265 8.86 13.80 -1.83
N ALA A 266 8.11 14.46 -0.93
CA ALA A 266 7.85 15.90 -1.03
C ALA A 266 9.07 16.78 -0.72
N VAL A 267 10.10 16.26 -0.04
CA VAL A 267 11.37 17.00 0.23
C VAL A 267 12.32 16.89 -0.94
N GLU A 268 12.27 15.80 -1.73
CA GLU A 268 13.16 15.58 -2.88
C GLU A 268 12.79 16.44 -4.10
N ASP A 269 11.53 16.89 -4.21
CA ASP A 269 11.00 17.76 -5.27
C ASP A 269 11.05 19.25 -4.86
#